data_4409942473bc4ec36ebb4ae4c2547da7
#
_entry.id   4409942473bc4ec36ebb4ae4c2547da7
#
_cell.length_a   1.000
_cell.length_b   1.000
_cell.length_c   1.000
_cell.angle_alpha   90.00
_cell.angle_beta   90.00
_cell.angle_gamma   90.00
#
_symmetry.space_group_name_H-M   'P 1'
#
loop_
_entity.id
_entity.type
_entity.pdbx_description
1 polymer ?
#
loop_
_entity_poly.entity_id
_entity_poly.type
_entity_poly.pdbx_seq_one_letter_code
_entity_poly.pdbx_strand_id
1 'polypeptide(L)'
;IVEELAFALSAGNDYLARLTDAGVDADTAARKLRFSFSVTSNYFMEIAKFRAARMLWANIVKGYAPAKNCACKMMIHARTADWNQTVYDPYVNMLRGTTEAMSATIAGVHSLEVTPFDAAFENPTEFSKRIARNVELVDPAGGSYYVENLTQSIAAEAWKLFLEIEEKGGYTTAYKAGFVKERIAASAAAKDKAIATRRQTLLGANQYPNFT
;
A
#
# COMPACT_ATOMS: atom_id res chain seq x y z
N ILE A 1 0.95 5.61 4.22
CA ILE A 1 -0.03 4.54 4.45
C ILE A 1 -1.46 5.11 4.37
N VAL A 2 -1.84 6.05 5.23
CA VAL A 2 -3.21 6.62 5.26
C VAL A 2 -3.56 7.30 3.94
N GLU A 3 -2.71 8.17 3.43
CA GLU A 3 -2.91 8.88 2.15
C GLU A 3 -2.94 7.92 0.96
N GLU A 4 -2.01 6.96 0.90
CA GLU A 4 -2.00 5.92 -0.13
C GLU A 4 -3.34 5.18 -0.19
N LEU A 5 -3.84 4.78 0.99
CA LEU A 5 -5.09 4.06 1.09
C LEU A 5 -6.29 4.92 0.68
N ALA A 6 -6.38 6.16 1.19
CA ALA A 6 -7.48 7.07 0.86
C ALA A 6 -7.51 7.42 -0.64
N PHE A 7 -6.35 7.70 -1.25
CA PHE A 7 -6.26 8.01 -2.68
C PHE A 7 -6.63 6.81 -3.55
N ALA A 8 -6.18 5.61 -3.17
CA ALA A 8 -6.52 4.38 -3.90
C ALA A 8 -8.03 4.09 -3.82
N LEU A 9 -8.64 4.26 -2.65
CA LEU A 9 -10.08 4.06 -2.47
C LEU A 9 -10.91 5.09 -3.23
N SER A 10 -10.54 6.38 -3.20
CA SER A 10 -11.23 7.43 -3.95
C SER A 10 -11.08 7.24 -5.47
N ALA A 11 -9.89 6.85 -5.95
CA ALA A 11 -9.71 6.53 -7.36
C ALA A 11 -10.57 5.31 -7.76
N GLY A 12 -10.61 4.29 -6.92
CA GLY A 12 -11.44 3.11 -7.14
C GLY A 12 -12.93 3.45 -7.17
N ASN A 13 -13.39 4.33 -6.28
CA ASN A 13 -14.76 4.83 -6.26
C ASN A 13 -15.11 5.61 -7.53
N ASP A 14 -14.23 6.51 -7.98
CA ASP A 14 -14.39 7.27 -9.23
C ASP A 14 -14.55 6.32 -10.44
N TYR A 15 -13.72 5.27 -10.53
CA TYR A 15 -13.85 4.28 -11.60
C TYR A 15 -15.14 3.49 -11.50
N LEU A 16 -15.53 3.08 -10.30
CA LEU A 16 -16.75 2.32 -10.06
C LEU A 16 -17.99 3.15 -10.44
N ALA A 17 -18.05 4.42 -10.01
CA ALA A 17 -19.13 5.35 -10.34
C ALA A 17 -19.26 5.52 -11.87
N ARG A 18 -18.16 5.83 -12.57
CA ARG A 18 -18.18 6.03 -14.01
C ARG A 18 -18.58 4.77 -14.79
N LEU A 19 -18.15 3.59 -14.34
CA LEU A 19 -18.55 2.33 -14.98
C LEU A 19 -20.03 2.05 -14.78
N THR A 20 -20.56 2.31 -13.59
CA THR A 20 -22.00 2.13 -13.31
C THR A 20 -22.85 3.15 -14.06
N ASP A 21 -22.41 4.42 -14.14
CA ASP A 21 -23.08 5.46 -14.94
C ASP A 21 -23.09 5.11 -16.44
N ALA A 22 -22.05 4.43 -16.93
CA ALA A 22 -21.98 3.92 -18.29
C ALA A 22 -22.80 2.63 -18.52
N GLY A 23 -23.55 2.18 -17.51
CA GLY A 23 -24.42 0.99 -17.60
C GLY A 23 -23.76 -0.34 -17.31
N VAL A 24 -22.52 -0.35 -16.81
CA VAL A 24 -21.88 -1.59 -16.35
C VAL A 24 -22.42 -1.95 -14.98
N ASP A 25 -22.88 -3.17 -14.82
CA ASP A 25 -23.36 -3.70 -13.54
C ASP A 25 -22.28 -3.64 -12.44
N ALA A 26 -22.66 -3.21 -11.23
CA ALA A 26 -21.75 -2.98 -10.11
C ALA A 26 -20.97 -4.24 -9.70
N ASP A 27 -21.58 -5.42 -9.78
CA ASP A 27 -20.89 -6.70 -9.51
C ASP A 27 -19.75 -6.93 -10.50
N THR A 28 -19.97 -6.66 -11.76
CA THR A 28 -18.97 -6.81 -12.81
C THR A 28 -17.87 -5.77 -12.69
N ALA A 29 -18.24 -4.50 -12.50
CA ALA A 29 -17.30 -3.39 -12.38
C ALA A 29 -16.35 -3.58 -11.17
N ALA A 30 -16.89 -3.82 -9.98
CA ALA A 30 -16.10 -3.98 -8.75
C ALA A 30 -15.15 -5.17 -8.83
N ARG A 31 -15.57 -6.29 -9.41
CA ARG A 31 -14.75 -7.50 -9.55
C ARG A 31 -13.58 -7.35 -10.55
N LYS A 32 -13.65 -6.37 -11.45
CA LYS A 32 -12.57 -6.10 -12.43
C LYS A 32 -11.53 -5.11 -11.91
N LEU A 33 -11.83 -4.34 -10.89
CA LEU A 33 -10.87 -3.42 -10.27
C LEU A 33 -9.77 -4.19 -9.53
N ARG A 34 -8.54 -3.73 -9.70
CA ARG A 34 -7.35 -4.24 -9.04
C ARG A 34 -6.65 -3.07 -8.36
N PHE A 35 -6.21 -3.29 -7.15
CA PHE A 35 -5.48 -2.28 -6.38
C PHE A 35 -4.03 -2.72 -6.23
N SER A 36 -3.11 -1.81 -6.53
CA SER A 36 -1.69 -2.03 -6.33
C SER A 36 -1.19 -1.11 -5.21
N PHE A 37 -0.54 -1.70 -4.21
CA PHE A 37 0.00 -0.99 -3.06
C PHE A 37 1.47 -1.30 -2.87
N SER A 38 2.22 -0.29 -2.40
CA SER A 38 3.58 -0.47 -1.93
C SER A 38 3.59 -1.07 -0.52
N VAL A 39 4.62 -1.86 -0.20
CA VAL A 39 4.83 -2.44 1.13
C VAL A 39 6.16 -1.97 1.66
N THR A 40 6.15 -1.34 2.82
CA THR A 40 7.34 -0.82 3.49
C THR A 40 7.77 -1.71 4.66
N SER A 41 8.90 -1.36 5.28
CA SER A 41 9.42 -2.07 6.46
C SER A 41 8.60 -1.86 7.76
N ASN A 42 7.52 -1.07 7.72
CA ASN A 42 6.62 -0.87 8.87
C ASN A 42 5.67 -2.05 9.06
N TYR A 43 6.20 -3.19 9.43
CA TYR A 43 5.60 -4.51 9.42
C TYR A 43 4.12 -4.59 9.84
N PHE A 44 3.80 -4.22 11.09
CA PHE A 44 2.42 -4.31 11.59
C PHE A 44 1.49 -3.27 10.98
N MET A 45 2.02 -2.10 10.63
CA MET A 45 1.27 -1.04 9.97
C MET A 45 0.85 -1.47 8.55
N GLU A 46 1.72 -2.19 7.84
CA GLU A 46 1.41 -2.72 6.51
C GLU A 46 0.33 -3.82 6.57
N ILE A 47 0.44 -4.74 7.54
CA ILE A 47 -0.61 -5.74 7.78
C ILE A 47 -1.96 -5.04 8.04
N ALA A 48 -1.98 -4.06 8.93
CA ALA A 48 -3.19 -3.31 9.28
C ALA A 48 -3.74 -2.50 8.10
N LYS A 49 -2.87 -1.90 7.25
CA LYS A 49 -3.25 -1.20 6.02
C LYS A 49 -4.08 -2.08 5.09
N PHE A 50 -3.61 -3.28 4.79
CA PHE A 50 -4.33 -4.18 3.88
C PHE A 50 -5.64 -4.69 4.46
N ARG A 51 -5.73 -4.86 5.77
CA ARG A 51 -6.98 -5.21 6.46
C ARG A 51 -7.98 -4.05 6.38
N ALA A 52 -7.53 -2.83 6.68
CA ALA A 52 -8.33 -1.61 6.55
C ALA A 52 -8.81 -1.39 5.11
N ALA A 53 -7.93 -1.59 4.12
CA ALA A 53 -8.26 -1.49 2.71
C ALA A 53 -9.45 -2.35 2.32
N ARG A 54 -9.44 -3.62 2.70
CA ARG A 54 -10.56 -4.54 2.40
C ARG A 54 -11.86 -4.14 3.07
N MET A 55 -11.77 -3.72 4.33
CA MET A 55 -12.95 -3.30 5.10
C MET A 55 -13.61 -2.06 4.47
N LEU A 56 -12.80 -1.03 4.17
CA LEU A 56 -13.30 0.21 3.59
C LEU A 56 -13.81 0.01 2.16
N TRP A 57 -13.09 -0.75 1.34
CA TRP A 57 -13.53 -1.06 -0.02
C TRP A 57 -14.87 -1.82 -0.03
N ALA A 58 -15.02 -2.79 0.85
CA ALA A 58 -16.27 -3.52 0.97
C ALA A 58 -17.45 -2.59 1.33
N ASN A 59 -17.23 -1.58 2.17
CA ASN A 59 -18.26 -0.59 2.51
C ASN A 59 -18.59 0.31 1.31
N ILE A 60 -17.59 0.76 0.54
CA ILE A 60 -17.80 1.55 -0.68
C ILE A 60 -18.66 0.76 -1.68
N VAL A 61 -18.24 -0.47 -2.00
CA VAL A 61 -18.97 -1.31 -2.97
C VAL A 61 -20.39 -1.61 -2.52
N LYS A 62 -20.63 -1.82 -1.23
CA LYS A 62 -22.00 -2.02 -0.68
C LYS A 62 -22.92 -0.83 -0.96
N GLY A 63 -22.39 0.39 -1.03
CA GLY A 63 -23.14 1.59 -1.41
C GLY A 63 -23.76 1.53 -2.80
N TYR A 64 -23.17 0.72 -3.71
CA TYR A 64 -23.69 0.47 -5.06
C TYR A 64 -24.67 -0.70 -5.14
N ALA A 65 -25.08 -1.27 -3.99
CA ALA A 65 -26.05 -2.36 -3.87
C ALA A 65 -25.75 -3.57 -4.80
N PRO A 66 -24.55 -4.15 -4.77
CA PRO A 66 -24.22 -5.29 -5.62
C PRO A 66 -25.10 -6.50 -5.27
N ALA A 67 -25.48 -7.31 -6.27
CA ALA A 67 -26.30 -8.50 -6.07
C ALA A 67 -25.53 -9.63 -5.35
N LYS A 68 -24.20 -9.63 -5.44
CA LYS A 68 -23.36 -10.70 -4.90
C LYS A 68 -22.32 -10.16 -3.90
N ASN A 69 -22.27 -10.73 -2.70
CA ASN A 69 -21.28 -10.37 -1.68
C ASN A 69 -19.81 -10.52 -2.15
N CYS A 70 -19.54 -11.41 -3.12
CA CYS A 70 -18.18 -11.57 -3.66
C CYS A 70 -17.69 -10.33 -4.43
N ALA A 71 -18.58 -9.45 -4.89
CA ALA A 71 -18.22 -8.19 -5.53
C ALA A 71 -17.53 -7.22 -4.54
N CYS A 72 -17.83 -7.33 -3.25
CA CYS A 72 -17.22 -6.51 -2.20
C CYS A 72 -15.76 -6.91 -1.88
N LYS A 73 -15.25 -8.00 -2.44
CA LYS A 73 -13.86 -8.45 -2.19
C LYS A 73 -12.89 -7.59 -2.98
N MET A 74 -11.96 -6.95 -2.27
CA MET A 74 -10.88 -6.18 -2.87
C MET A 74 -9.79 -7.11 -3.39
N MET A 75 -9.41 -6.96 -4.65
CA MET A 75 -8.29 -7.68 -5.26
C MET A 75 -7.03 -6.83 -5.13
N ILE A 76 -6.05 -7.33 -4.38
CA ILE A 76 -4.84 -6.59 -4.01
C ILE A 76 -3.61 -7.24 -4.64
N HIS A 77 -2.85 -6.43 -5.36
CA HIS A 77 -1.46 -6.66 -5.70
C HIS A 77 -0.57 -5.83 -4.78
N ALA A 78 0.50 -6.41 -4.26
CA ALA A 78 1.48 -5.69 -3.45
C ALA A 78 2.86 -5.73 -4.12
N ARG A 79 3.64 -4.67 -3.94
CA ARG A 79 5.04 -4.59 -4.35
C ARG A 79 5.87 -4.07 -3.19
N THR A 80 7.03 -4.67 -2.95
CA THR A 80 7.99 -4.14 -1.95
C THR A 80 8.46 -2.74 -2.33
N ALA A 81 8.68 -1.89 -1.33
CA ALA A 81 8.98 -0.48 -1.55
C ALA A 81 10.44 -0.27 -2.00
N ASP A 82 10.63 0.55 -3.03
CA ASP A 82 11.96 0.89 -3.52
C ASP A 82 12.64 2.00 -2.69
N TRP A 83 11.84 2.88 -2.04
CA TRP A 83 12.36 4.09 -1.38
C TRP A 83 13.28 3.83 -0.18
N ASN A 84 13.16 2.68 0.48
CA ASN A 84 13.95 2.30 1.65
C ASN A 84 15.15 1.42 1.30
N GLN A 85 15.35 1.10 0.03
CA GLN A 85 16.53 0.37 -0.43
C GLN A 85 17.75 1.30 -0.45
N THR A 86 18.90 0.75 -0.10
CA THR A 86 20.17 1.46 -0.08
C THR A 86 21.19 0.82 -0.99
N VAL A 87 22.06 1.65 -1.58
CA VAL A 87 23.22 1.21 -2.37
C VAL A 87 24.45 0.96 -1.48
N TYR A 88 24.49 1.54 -0.27
CA TYR A 88 25.65 1.46 0.63
C TYR A 88 25.78 0.11 1.34
N ASP A 89 24.66 -0.62 1.50
CA ASP A 89 24.66 -1.97 2.04
C ASP A 89 23.55 -2.80 1.36
N PRO A 90 23.84 -3.32 0.16
CA PRO A 90 22.82 -3.95 -0.68
C PRO A 90 22.29 -5.26 -0.08
N TYR A 91 23.10 -6.00 0.70
CA TYR A 91 22.62 -7.24 1.33
C TYR A 91 21.57 -7.01 2.41
N VAL A 92 21.54 -5.84 3.05
CA VAL A 92 20.47 -5.47 3.98
C VAL A 92 19.13 -5.30 3.25
N ASN A 93 19.13 -5.01 1.95
CA ASN A 93 17.92 -4.97 1.15
C ASN A 93 17.23 -6.34 1.06
N MET A 94 17.96 -7.47 1.14
CA MET A 94 17.35 -8.80 1.24
C MET A 94 16.47 -8.92 2.49
N LEU A 95 16.98 -8.44 3.64
CA LEU A 95 16.24 -8.49 4.91
C LEU A 95 15.01 -7.59 4.86
N ARG A 96 15.11 -6.40 4.25
CA ARG A 96 13.97 -5.50 4.04
C ARG A 96 12.92 -6.15 3.16
N GLY A 97 13.32 -6.61 1.97
CA GLY A 97 12.42 -7.28 1.03
C GLY A 97 11.75 -8.51 1.64
N THR A 98 12.46 -9.27 2.46
CA THR A 98 11.89 -10.43 3.19
C THR A 98 10.82 -10.00 4.18
N THR A 99 11.08 -9.00 5.03
CA THR A 99 10.10 -8.54 6.04
C THR A 99 8.90 -7.85 5.39
N GLU A 100 9.10 -7.12 4.30
CA GLU A 100 8.03 -6.52 3.50
C GLU A 100 7.15 -7.57 2.82
N ALA A 101 7.77 -8.55 2.17
CA ALA A 101 7.05 -9.67 1.57
C ALA A 101 6.27 -10.48 2.62
N MET A 102 6.87 -10.69 3.81
CA MET A 102 6.24 -11.34 4.94
C MET A 102 4.98 -10.60 5.41
N SER A 103 5.05 -9.28 5.58
CA SER A 103 3.88 -8.49 6.00
C SER A 103 2.75 -8.51 4.98
N ALA A 104 3.07 -8.45 3.68
CA ALA A 104 2.11 -8.54 2.59
C ALA A 104 1.42 -9.91 2.55
N THR A 105 2.19 -10.99 2.69
CA THR A 105 1.68 -12.36 2.66
C THR A 105 0.78 -12.64 3.86
N ILE A 106 1.22 -12.25 5.06
CA ILE A 106 0.42 -12.35 6.31
C ILE A 106 -0.89 -11.55 6.19
N ALA A 107 -0.82 -10.38 5.55
CA ALA A 107 -2.01 -9.61 5.26
C ALA A 107 -2.92 -10.23 4.19
N GLY A 108 -2.51 -11.31 3.53
CA GLY A 108 -3.31 -12.07 2.56
C GLY A 108 -3.50 -11.34 1.24
N VAL A 109 -2.48 -10.71 0.68
CA VAL A 109 -2.54 -10.14 -0.68
C VAL A 109 -2.69 -11.23 -1.73
N HIS A 110 -3.29 -10.91 -2.90
CA HIS A 110 -3.55 -11.91 -3.95
C HIS A 110 -2.34 -12.17 -4.83
N SER A 111 -1.46 -11.19 -4.94
CA SER A 111 -0.19 -11.31 -5.67
C SER A 111 0.83 -10.36 -5.07
N LEU A 112 2.10 -10.73 -5.15
CA LEU A 112 3.21 -9.99 -4.58
C LEU A 112 4.35 -9.94 -5.57
N GLU A 113 4.93 -8.74 -5.74
CA GLU A 113 6.18 -8.51 -6.43
C GLU A 113 7.25 -8.13 -5.40
N VAL A 114 8.34 -8.88 -5.35
CA VAL A 114 9.49 -8.61 -4.48
C VAL A 114 10.63 -8.06 -5.32
N THR A 115 11.05 -6.84 -5.04
CA THR A 115 12.18 -6.19 -5.70
C THR A 115 13.48 -6.91 -5.30
N PRO A 116 14.28 -7.38 -6.26
CA PRO A 116 15.59 -7.97 -5.97
C PRO A 116 16.51 -6.98 -5.24
N PHE A 117 17.34 -7.47 -4.33
CA PHE A 117 18.16 -6.65 -3.44
C PHE A 117 19.20 -5.77 -4.16
N ASP A 118 19.62 -6.17 -5.36
CA ASP A 118 20.59 -5.49 -6.20
C ASP A 118 19.94 -4.46 -7.16
N ALA A 119 18.62 -4.44 -7.27
CA ALA A 119 17.89 -3.56 -8.20
C ALA A 119 18.14 -2.06 -7.98
N ALA A 120 18.60 -1.66 -6.80
CA ALA A 120 18.88 -0.27 -6.47
C ALA A 120 20.16 0.27 -7.12
N PHE A 121 21.09 -0.60 -7.57
CA PHE A 121 22.41 -0.20 -8.06
C PHE A 121 22.85 -0.90 -9.34
N GLU A 122 22.25 -2.02 -9.73
CA GLU A 122 22.57 -2.74 -10.97
C GLU A 122 21.34 -3.47 -11.54
N ASN A 123 21.49 -4.02 -12.74
CA ASN A 123 20.48 -4.90 -13.29
C ASN A 123 20.41 -6.19 -12.47
N PRO A 124 19.20 -6.57 -11.98
CA PRO A 124 19.04 -7.74 -11.13
C PRO A 124 19.64 -9.01 -11.71
N THR A 125 20.49 -9.66 -10.91
CA THR A 125 21.13 -10.92 -11.27
C THR A 125 20.14 -12.09 -11.17
N GLU A 126 20.45 -13.24 -11.75
CA GLU A 126 19.63 -14.45 -11.60
C GLU A 126 19.62 -14.95 -10.14
N PHE A 127 20.70 -14.70 -9.40
CA PHE A 127 20.78 -15.02 -7.98
C PHE A 127 19.79 -14.16 -7.17
N SER A 128 19.79 -12.85 -7.34
CA SER A 128 18.92 -11.93 -6.62
C SER A 128 17.43 -12.15 -6.96
N LYS A 129 17.12 -12.40 -8.24
CA LYS A 129 15.77 -12.77 -8.69
C LYS A 129 15.29 -14.09 -8.06
N ARG A 130 16.19 -15.07 -7.91
CA ARG A 130 15.89 -16.34 -7.26
C ARG A 130 15.57 -16.14 -5.79
N ILE A 131 16.34 -15.34 -5.06
CA ILE A 131 16.09 -14.99 -3.67
C ILE A 131 14.70 -14.31 -3.54
N ALA A 132 14.42 -13.31 -4.35
CA ALA A 132 13.15 -12.58 -4.33
C ALA A 132 11.93 -13.50 -4.56
N ARG A 133 12.04 -14.55 -5.40
CA ARG A 133 10.96 -15.50 -5.67
C ARG A 133 10.72 -16.51 -4.56
N ASN A 134 11.71 -16.76 -3.69
CA ASN A 134 11.66 -17.85 -2.69
C ASN A 134 11.25 -17.37 -1.28
N VAL A 135 10.59 -16.22 -1.17
CA VAL A 135 10.01 -15.76 0.09
C VAL A 135 8.63 -16.38 0.26
N GLU A 136 8.53 -17.43 1.08
CA GLU A 136 7.27 -18.15 1.37
C GLU A 136 6.77 -17.86 2.79
N LEU A 137 5.43 -17.71 2.97
CA LEU A 137 4.81 -17.46 4.30
C LEU A 137 3.31 -17.78 4.39
N VAL A 138 2.87 -18.07 5.63
CA VAL A 138 1.48 -18.39 6.03
C VAL A 138 0.99 -17.37 7.07
N ASP A 139 -0.34 -17.05 7.10
CA ASP A 139 -0.95 -16.01 7.93
C ASP A 139 -1.05 -16.31 9.45
N PRO A 140 -0.22 -15.71 10.33
CA PRO A 140 -0.33 -15.82 11.78
C PRO A 140 -0.95 -14.59 12.49
N ALA A 141 -1.39 -13.55 11.79
CA ALA A 141 -1.77 -12.26 12.41
C ALA A 141 -3.24 -12.15 12.82
N GLY A 142 -4.07 -13.12 12.48
CA GLY A 142 -5.50 -13.12 12.81
C GLY A 142 -5.76 -13.11 14.32
N GLY A 143 -6.56 -12.13 14.82
CA GLY A 143 -6.97 -12.05 16.23
C GLY A 143 -6.00 -11.30 17.17
N SER A 144 -4.92 -10.70 16.66
CA SER A 144 -4.05 -9.85 17.47
C SER A 144 -4.74 -8.52 17.79
N TYR A 145 -5.00 -8.21 19.07
CA TYR A 145 -5.59 -6.93 19.51
C TYR A 145 -4.83 -5.72 19.00
N TYR A 146 -3.51 -5.80 18.93
CA TYR A 146 -2.67 -4.74 18.40
C TYR A 146 -2.91 -4.48 16.91
N VAL A 147 -2.96 -5.52 16.11
CA VAL A 147 -3.23 -5.43 14.66
C VAL A 147 -4.66 -4.96 14.41
N GLU A 148 -5.64 -5.41 15.20
CA GLU A 148 -7.03 -4.97 15.07
C GLU A 148 -7.18 -3.47 15.40
N ASN A 149 -6.56 -2.98 16.48
CA ASN A 149 -6.57 -1.56 16.84
C ASN A 149 -5.89 -0.69 15.77
N LEU A 150 -4.74 -1.12 15.24
CA LEU A 150 -4.08 -0.42 14.14
C LEU A 150 -4.97 -0.40 12.89
N THR A 151 -5.64 -1.50 12.58
CA THR A 151 -6.56 -1.60 11.44
C THR A 151 -7.67 -0.56 11.56
N GLN A 152 -8.32 -0.46 12.72
CA GLN A 152 -9.38 0.52 12.96
C GLN A 152 -8.88 1.96 12.88
N SER A 153 -7.71 2.25 13.46
CA SER A 153 -7.12 3.60 13.43
C SER A 153 -6.76 4.03 12.01
N ILE A 154 -6.11 3.16 11.24
CA ILE A 154 -5.79 3.44 9.83
C ILE A 154 -7.06 3.61 9.01
N ALA A 155 -8.07 2.76 9.22
CA ALA A 155 -9.33 2.85 8.52
C ALA A 155 -10.05 4.17 8.81
N ALA A 156 -10.11 4.60 10.07
CA ALA A 156 -10.74 5.86 10.46
C ALA A 156 -10.08 7.08 9.80
N GLU A 157 -8.74 7.16 9.84
CA GLU A 157 -8.02 8.28 9.24
C GLU A 157 -8.08 8.27 7.70
N ALA A 158 -8.00 7.08 7.09
CA ALA A 158 -8.14 6.95 5.64
C ALA A 158 -9.58 7.31 5.20
N TRP A 159 -10.59 6.97 5.97
CA TRP A 159 -11.97 7.31 5.68
C TRP A 159 -12.24 8.81 5.76
N LYS A 160 -11.66 9.52 6.74
CA LYS A 160 -11.74 10.98 6.81
C LYS A 160 -11.18 11.64 5.55
N LEU A 161 -10.00 11.23 5.14
CA LEU A 161 -9.37 11.77 3.93
C LEU A 161 -10.14 11.38 2.66
N PHE A 162 -10.70 10.18 2.61
CA PHE A 162 -11.60 9.75 1.53
C PHE A 162 -12.81 10.69 1.42
N LEU A 163 -13.50 10.96 2.52
CA LEU A 163 -14.64 11.88 2.52
C LEU A 163 -14.25 13.30 2.09
N GLU A 164 -13.10 13.81 2.56
CA GLU A 164 -12.59 15.11 2.12
C GLU A 164 -12.38 15.18 0.59
N ILE A 165 -11.93 14.08 -0.02
CA ILE A 165 -11.76 14.00 -1.48
C ILE A 165 -13.11 13.93 -2.19
N GLU A 166 -14.06 13.17 -1.66
CA GLU A 166 -15.42 13.07 -2.21
C GLU A 166 -16.15 14.43 -2.15
N GLU A 167 -16.01 15.19 -1.04
CA GLU A 167 -16.54 16.55 -0.93
C GLU A 167 -15.98 17.51 -1.97
N LYS A 168 -14.75 17.27 -2.44
CA LYS A 168 -14.11 18.04 -3.53
C LYS A 168 -14.57 17.60 -4.95
N GLY A 169 -15.55 16.73 -5.04
CA GLY A 169 -16.07 16.20 -6.30
C GLY A 169 -15.35 14.97 -6.83
N GLY A 170 -14.82 14.16 -5.92
CA GLY A 170 -14.15 12.89 -6.20
C GLY A 170 -12.67 13.02 -6.58
N TYR A 171 -12.02 11.88 -6.74
CA TYR A 171 -10.56 11.81 -6.95
C TYR A 171 -10.07 12.60 -8.16
N THR A 172 -10.73 12.44 -9.32
CA THR A 172 -10.31 13.11 -10.56
C THR A 172 -10.35 14.64 -10.44
N THR A 173 -11.37 15.19 -9.78
CA THR A 173 -11.51 16.63 -9.58
C THR A 173 -10.48 17.14 -8.58
N ALA A 174 -10.30 16.47 -7.46
CA ALA A 174 -9.29 16.80 -6.45
C ALA A 174 -7.85 16.71 -7.00
N TYR A 175 -7.58 15.73 -7.86
CA TYR A 175 -6.28 15.59 -8.54
C TYR A 175 -6.01 16.75 -9.50
N LYS A 176 -6.99 17.10 -10.35
CA LYS A 176 -6.87 18.25 -11.29
C LYS A 176 -6.73 19.58 -10.57
N ALA A 177 -7.35 19.74 -9.40
CA ALA A 177 -7.22 20.92 -8.55
C ALA A 177 -5.87 21.01 -7.81
N GLY A 178 -5.00 19.97 -7.91
CA GLY A 178 -3.69 19.94 -7.26
C GLY A 178 -3.68 19.40 -5.83
N PHE A 179 -4.83 19.17 -5.21
CA PHE A 179 -4.95 18.73 -3.81
C PHE A 179 -4.14 17.48 -3.50
N VAL A 180 -4.24 16.45 -4.34
CA VAL A 180 -3.50 15.19 -4.15
C VAL A 180 -1.99 15.42 -4.23
N LYS A 181 -1.54 16.25 -5.19
CA LYS A 181 -0.12 16.59 -5.37
C LYS A 181 0.44 17.35 -4.16
N GLU A 182 -0.31 18.32 -3.64
CA GLU A 182 0.09 19.09 -2.46
C GLU A 182 0.22 18.20 -1.21
N ARG A 183 -0.72 17.30 -0.98
CA ARG A 183 -0.68 16.35 0.14
C ARG A 183 0.52 15.42 0.03
N ILE A 184 0.79 14.86 -1.14
CA ILE A 184 1.95 14.00 -1.37
C ILE A 184 3.25 14.77 -1.14
N ALA A 185 3.36 16.00 -1.66
CA ALA A 185 4.54 16.83 -1.48
C ALA A 185 4.81 17.17 0.00
N ALA A 186 3.75 17.50 0.76
CA ALA A 186 3.87 17.75 2.19
C ALA A 186 4.33 16.53 2.97
N SER A 187 3.78 15.34 2.67
CA SER A 187 4.19 14.06 3.28
C SER A 187 5.63 13.69 2.92
N ALA A 188 6.04 13.89 1.67
CA ALA A 188 7.40 13.64 1.23
C ALA A 188 8.40 14.56 1.98
N ALA A 189 8.12 15.85 2.04
CA ALA A 189 8.96 16.82 2.76
C ALA A 189 9.08 16.51 4.26
N ALA A 190 7.97 16.09 4.90
CA ALA A 190 7.99 15.68 6.30
C ALA A 190 8.86 14.44 6.54
N LYS A 191 8.79 13.47 5.62
CA LYS A 191 9.59 12.25 5.66
C LYS A 191 11.08 12.54 5.43
N ASP A 192 11.42 13.34 4.43
CA ASP A 192 12.80 13.76 4.14
C ASP A 192 13.42 14.47 5.35
N LYS A 193 12.66 15.37 5.97
CA LYS A 193 13.07 16.05 7.20
C LYS A 193 13.29 15.06 8.35
N ALA A 194 12.43 14.07 8.52
CA ALA A 194 12.56 13.05 9.56
C ALA A 194 13.82 12.19 9.36
N ILE A 195 14.15 11.83 8.12
CA ILE A 195 15.37 11.09 7.77
C ILE A 195 16.62 11.98 7.98
N ALA A 196 16.61 13.23 7.50
CA ALA A 196 17.72 14.16 7.63
C ALA A 196 18.03 14.48 9.10
N THR A 197 17.01 14.60 9.95
CA THR A 197 17.17 14.84 11.40
C THR A 197 17.37 13.57 12.23
N ARG A 198 17.50 12.39 11.59
CA ARG A 198 17.64 11.08 12.23
C ARG A 198 16.46 10.72 13.17
N ARG A 199 15.32 11.36 13.03
CA ARG A 199 14.07 10.96 13.71
C ARG A 199 13.48 9.69 13.12
N GLN A 200 13.75 9.45 11.84
CA GLN A 200 13.49 8.18 11.18
C GLN A 200 14.83 7.55 10.77
N THR A 201 15.08 6.35 11.25
CA THR A 201 16.27 5.61 10.93
C THR A 201 16.13 4.88 9.60
N LEU A 202 17.10 5.07 8.70
CA LEU A 202 17.29 4.27 7.50
C LEU A 202 18.68 3.63 7.61
N LEU A 203 18.70 2.38 8.05
CA LEU A 203 19.94 1.62 8.25
C LEU A 203 20.71 1.53 6.93
N GLY A 204 22.02 1.67 7.00
CA GLY A 204 22.88 1.70 5.83
C GLY A 204 22.91 3.05 5.10
N ALA A 205 22.08 4.04 5.50
CA ALA A 205 22.07 5.39 4.94
C ALA A 205 22.38 6.46 6.00
N ASN A 206 21.43 6.74 6.91
CA ASN A 206 21.64 7.75 7.96
C ASN A 206 22.11 7.17 9.30
N GLN A 207 22.14 5.82 9.42
CA GLN A 207 22.67 5.10 10.57
C GLN A 207 23.44 3.86 10.09
N TYR A 208 24.64 3.65 10.64
CA TYR A 208 25.54 2.56 10.29
C TYR A 208 25.80 2.41 8.77
N PRO A 209 26.20 3.48 8.05
CA PRO A 209 26.54 3.36 6.63
C PRO A 209 27.79 2.51 6.48
N ASN A 210 27.80 1.62 5.48
CA ASN A 210 29.00 0.90 5.07
C ASN A 210 29.72 1.73 4.00
N PHE A 211 30.94 2.15 4.26
CA PHE A 211 31.77 2.96 3.36
C PHE A 211 32.91 2.15 2.72
N THR A 212 32.91 0.82 2.84
CA THR A 212 33.94 -0.06 2.26
C THR A 212 33.52 -0.63 0.92
#